data_90bb1cfcb91501932118a4963a0afa12
#
_entry.id   90bb1cfcb91501932118a4963a0afa12
#
_cell.length_a   1.000
_cell.length_b   1.000
_cell.length_c   1.000
_cell.angle_alpha   90.00
_cell.angle_beta   90.00
_cell.angle_gamma   90.00
#
_symmetry.space_group_name_H-M   'P 1'
#
loop_
_entity.id
_entity.type
_entity.pdbx_description
1 polymer ?
#
loop_
_entity_poly.entity_id
_entity_poly.type
_entity_poly.pdbx_seq_one_letter_code
_entity_poly.pdbx_strand_id
1 'polypeptide(L)'
;VLDDVIEYFLIHKGCTSLRSAHESPETAYKSFKLNDIYWGGLFDGQMEDDYYNLPRQLLPKTYHPNGYVDIIRPKHFMSNDNLHGDKMLAYVTPYAHEVDTLDDFKILEAINDNNRA
;
A
#
# COMPACT_ATOMS: atom_id res chain seq x y z
N VAL A 1 7.19 10.07 14.76
CA VAL A 1 6.64 9.11 13.80
C VAL A 1 6.75 9.63 12.39
N LEU A 2 6.28 10.85 12.12
CA LEU A 2 6.36 11.43 10.78
C LEU A 2 7.79 11.69 10.35
N ASP A 3 8.61 12.19 11.26
CA ASP A 3 10.01 12.44 10.96
C ASP A 3 10.75 11.16 10.63
N ASP A 4 10.40 10.06 11.31
CA ASP A 4 10.99 8.76 11.05
C ASP A 4 10.65 8.25 9.65
N VAL A 5 9.42 8.45 9.21
CA VAL A 5 8.99 8.03 7.88
C VAL A 5 9.71 8.82 6.80
N ILE A 6 9.82 10.13 6.97
CA ILE A 6 10.52 10.98 6.01
C ILE A 6 11.99 10.58 5.94
N GLU A 7 12.63 10.36 7.08
CA GLU A 7 14.01 9.93 7.12
C GLU A 7 14.19 8.58 6.42
N TYR A 8 13.31 7.63 6.70
CA TYR A 8 13.32 6.34 6.06
C TYR A 8 13.21 6.46 4.54
N PHE A 9 12.34 7.34 4.07
CA PHE A 9 12.18 7.61 2.64
C PHE A 9 13.45 8.20 2.04
N LEU A 10 14.06 9.16 2.73
CA LEU A 10 15.22 9.88 2.21
C LEU A 10 16.47 9.01 2.11
N ILE A 11 16.63 8.04 3.01
CA ILE A 11 17.79 7.13 2.95
C ILE A 11 17.66 6.09 1.84
N HIS A 12 16.46 5.84 1.34
CA HIS A 12 16.23 4.91 0.22
C HIS A 12 16.21 5.67 -1.10
N LYS A 13 17.39 6.07 -1.55
CA LYS A 13 17.53 6.98 -2.70
C LYS A 13 17.00 6.41 -4.01
N GLY A 14 16.91 5.09 -4.13
CA GLY A 14 16.44 4.45 -5.35
C GLY A 14 14.93 4.36 -5.48
N CYS A 15 14.17 4.68 -4.43
CA CYS A 15 12.71 4.58 -4.50
C CYS A 15 12.10 5.78 -5.21
N THR A 16 10.94 5.57 -5.82
CA THR A 16 10.20 6.63 -6.53
C THR A 16 9.13 7.26 -5.66
N SER A 17 8.67 6.54 -4.65
CA SER A 17 7.62 6.99 -3.74
C SER A 17 7.67 6.14 -2.48
N LEU A 18 6.85 6.51 -1.49
CA LEU A 18 6.62 5.69 -0.32
C LEU A 18 5.11 5.67 -0.05
N ARG A 19 4.62 4.53 0.31
CA ARG A 19 3.20 4.40 0.64
C ARG A 19 3.01 3.53 1.86
N SER A 20 2.19 4.01 2.81
CA SER A 20 1.86 3.23 3.99
C SER A 20 0.74 2.24 3.69
N ALA A 21 0.84 1.10 4.34
CA ALA A 21 -0.17 0.05 4.26
C ALA A 21 -0.13 -0.74 5.56
N HIS A 22 -1.23 -1.39 5.88
CA HIS A 22 -1.29 -2.31 7.00
C HIS A 22 -1.61 -3.72 6.48
N GLU A 23 -1.24 -4.72 7.26
CA GLU A 23 -1.56 -6.10 6.91
C GLU A 23 -3.07 -6.27 6.88
N SER A 24 -3.58 -6.85 5.80
CA SER A 24 -5.00 -7.14 5.68
C SER A 24 -5.41 -8.21 6.69
N PRO A 25 -6.48 -7.99 7.46
CA PRO A 25 -6.97 -9.04 8.38
C PRO A 25 -7.27 -10.35 7.67
N GLU A 26 -7.78 -10.26 6.44
CA GLU A 26 -7.97 -11.40 5.56
C GLU A 26 -7.06 -11.23 4.36
N THR A 27 -6.24 -12.23 4.08
CA THR A 27 -5.37 -12.18 2.90
C THR A 27 -6.19 -12.12 1.62
N ALA A 28 -5.74 -11.35 0.65
CA ALA A 28 -6.40 -11.26 -0.66
C ALA A 28 -6.40 -12.60 -1.40
N TYR A 29 -5.56 -13.54 -1.01
CA TYR A 29 -5.55 -14.87 -1.61
C TYR A 29 -6.79 -15.70 -1.28
N LYS A 30 -7.59 -15.26 -0.31
CA LYS A 30 -8.89 -15.86 -0.01
C LYS A 30 -10.06 -15.12 -0.66
N SER A 31 -9.79 -14.09 -1.42
CA SER A 31 -10.82 -13.27 -2.06
C SER A 31 -11.21 -13.85 -3.41
N PHE A 32 -12.42 -13.54 -3.82
CA PHE A 32 -12.96 -13.99 -5.10
C PHE A 32 -13.26 -12.82 -6.01
N LYS A 33 -13.29 -13.12 -7.30
CA LYS A 33 -13.86 -12.23 -8.29
C LYS A 33 -15.12 -12.84 -8.84
N LEU A 34 -16.04 -12.02 -9.30
CA LEU A 34 -17.29 -12.49 -9.86
C LEU A 34 -17.13 -12.68 -11.37
N ASN A 35 -17.30 -13.92 -11.82
CA ASN A 35 -17.28 -14.28 -13.24
C ASN A 35 -18.68 -14.72 -13.63
N ASP A 36 -19.46 -13.82 -14.24
CA ASP A 36 -20.86 -14.04 -14.57
C ASP A 36 -21.65 -14.38 -13.30
N ILE A 37 -22.06 -15.64 -13.11
CA ILE A 37 -22.80 -16.07 -11.91
C ILE A 37 -21.94 -16.93 -10.99
N TYR A 38 -20.65 -17.10 -11.30
CA TYR A 38 -19.75 -17.97 -10.54
C TYR A 38 -18.64 -17.18 -9.89
N TRP A 39 -18.21 -17.64 -8.72
CA TRP A 39 -17.01 -17.11 -8.09
C TRP A 39 -15.77 -17.69 -8.74
N GLY A 40 -14.77 -16.86 -8.95
CA GLY A 40 -13.43 -17.27 -9.30
C GLY A 40 -12.45 -16.75 -8.26
N GLY A 41 -11.38 -17.49 -8.00
CA GLY A 41 -10.31 -16.99 -7.12
C GLY A 41 -9.50 -15.91 -7.82
N LEU A 42 -9.05 -14.90 -7.07
CA LEU A 42 -8.27 -13.80 -7.67
C LEU A 42 -6.99 -14.29 -8.33
N PHE A 43 -6.41 -15.35 -7.82
CA PHE A 43 -5.11 -15.85 -8.25
C PHE A 43 -5.19 -17.20 -8.94
N ASP A 44 -6.37 -17.54 -9.48
CA ASP A 44 -6.55 -18.77 -10.25
C ASP A 44 -5.55 -18.79 -11.41
N GLY A 45 -4.92 -19.96 -11.61
CA GLY A 45 -3.89 -20.12 -12.63
C GLY A 45 -2.49 -19.75 -12.16
N GLN A 46 -2.34 -19.07 -11.04
CA GLN A 46 -1.04 -18.71 -10.46
C GLN A 46 -0.72 -19.51 -9.19
N MET A 47 -1.71 -20.15 -8.62
CA MET A 47 -1.61 -20.91 -7.38
C MET A 47 -2.19 -22.30 -7.59
N GLU A 48 -1.94 -23.21 -6.63
CA GLU A 48 -2.52 -24.54 -6.65
C GLU A 48 -4.04 -24.48 -6.61
N ASP A 49 -4.69 -25.54 -7.07
CA ASP A 49 -6.15 -25.65 -6.98
C ASP A 49 -6.58 -25.57 -5.51
N ASP A 50 -7.71 -24.91 -5.25
CA ASP A 50 -8.25 -24.75 -3.91
C ASP A 50 -7.36 -24.01 -2.92
N TYR A 51 -6.41 -23.22 -3.40
CA TYR A 51 -5.50 -22.47 -2.53
C TYR A 51 -6.27 -21.56 -1.53
N TYR A 52 -7.41 -21.03 -1.94
CA TYR A 52 -8.23 -20.15 -1.10
C TYR A 52 -8.87 -20.87 0.09
N ASN A 53 -8.85 -22.19 0.12
CA ASN A 53 -9.30 -23.01 1.24
C ASN A 53 -8.18 -23.37 2.21
N LEU A 54 -6.93 -23.01 1.91
CA LEU A 54 -5.80 -23.25 2.80
C LEU A 54 -5.93 -22.42 4.07
N PRO A 55 -5.37 -22.89 5.19
CA PRO A 55 -5.28 -22.07 6.39
C PRO A 55 -4.54 -20.76 6.08
N ARG A 56 -4.98 -19.69 6.72
CA ARG A 56 -4.43 -18.36 6.52
C ARG A 56 -2.91 -18.31 6.67
N GLN A 57 -2.37 -19.13 7.59
CA GLN A 57 -0.93 -19.17 7.86
C GLN A 57 -0.11 -19.70 6.69
N LEU A 58 -0.73 -20.44 5.79
CA LEU A 58 -0.06 -21.02 4.62
C LEU A 58 -0.15 -20.15 3.38
N LEU A 59 -0.87 -19.03 3.46
CA LEU A 59 -1.03 -18.10 2.34
C LEU A 59 -0.16 -16.85 2.56
N PRO A 60 0.33 -16.24 1.46
CA PRO A 60 1.08 -15.00 1.60
C PRO A 60 0.25 -13.91 2.27
N LYS A 61 0.92 -13.08 3.06
CA LYS A 61 0.28 -11.92 3.63
C LYS A 61 0.06 -10.88 2.53
N THR A 62 -1.04 -10.16 2.62
CA THR A 62 -1.32 -9.04 1.75
C THR A 62 -1.54 -7.79 2.58
N TYR A 63 -1.39 -6.63 1.94
CA TYR A 63 -1.41 -5.36 2.63
C TYR A 63 -2.37 -4.41 1.92
N HIS A 64 -3.04 -3.59 2.71
CA HIS A 64 -4.02 -2.64 2.19
C HIS A 64 -3.51 -1.22 2.41
N PRO A 65 -3.44 -0.39 1.36
CA PRO A 65 -3.08 1.02 1.52
C PRO A 65 -4.07 1.71 2.46
N ASN A 66 -3.54 2.45 3.40
CA ASN A 66 -4.39 3.06 4.42
C ASN A 66 -4.41 4.59 4.40
N GLY A 67 -3.67 5.21 3.48
CA GLY A 67 -3.68 6.66 3.37
C GLY A 67 -2.99 7.40 4.52
N TYR A 68 -2.29 6.69 5.39
CA TYR A 68 -1.61 7.31 6.52
C TYR A 68 -0.49 8.23 6.07
N VAL A 69 0.37 7.70 5.20
CA VAL A 69 1.47 8.45 4.61
C VAL A 69 1.59 8.06 3.15
N ASP A 70 1.76 9.08 2.30
CA ASP A 70 1.95 8.87 0.87
C ASP A 70 2.93 9.95 0.41
N ILE A 71 4.13 9.54 0.02
CA ILE A 71 5.19 10.44 -0.38
C ILE A 71 5.54 10.15 -1.82
N ILE A 72 5.59 11.18 -2.63
CA ILE A 72 5.87 11.07 -4.07
C ILE A 72 7.03 12.01 -4.42
N ARG A 73 7.99 11.52 -5.20
CA ARG A 73 9.03 12.38 -5.73
C ARG A 73 8.49 13.12 -6.95
N PRO A 74 8.38 14.44 -6.92
CA PRO A 74 7.83 15.20 -8.05
C PRO A 74 8.56 14.93 -9.37
N LYS A 75 9.86 14.72 -9.29
CA LYS A 75 10.69 14.45 -10.47
C LYS A 75 10.23 13.21 -11.23
N HIS A 76 9.86 12.15 -10.52
CA HIS A 76 9.37 10.93 -11.16
C HIS A 76 7.96 11.09 -11.69
N PHE A 77 7.13 11.83 -10.99
CA PHE A 77 5.78 12.12 -11.45
C PHE A 77 5.79 12.88 -12.78
N MET A 78 6.71 13.83 -12.92
CA MET A 78 6.80 14.64 -14.13
C MET A 78 7.36 13.88 -15.33
N SER A 79 8.15 12.83 -15.10
CA SER A 79 8.79 12.06 -16.18
C SER A 79 8.07 10.79 -16.55
N ASN A 80 7.11 10.34 -15.75
CA ASN A 80 6.37 9.10 -15.95
C ASN A 80 4.88 9.34 -15.83
N ASP A 81 4.09 8.50 -16.50
CA ASP A 81 2.63 8.57 -16.42
C ASP A 81 2.11 8.00 -15.09
N ASN A 82 2.95 7.29 -14.33
CA ASN A 82 2.56 6.68 -13.07
C ASN A 82 2.81 7.63 -11.90
N LEU A 83 1.80 7.81 -11.06
CA LEU A 83 1.91 8.69 -9.89
C LEU A 83 3.00 8.24 -8.93
N HIS A 84 3.07 6.95 -8.63
CA HIS A 84 4.01 6.40 -7.65
C HIS A 84 5.30 5.87 -8.26
N GLY A 85 5.36 5.69 -9.58
CA GLY A 85 6.50 5.10 -10.25
C GLY A 85 6.59 3.60 -10.02
N ASP A 86 7.74 3.01 -10.34
CA ASP A 86 7.95 1.56 -10.33
C ASP A 86 8.65 1.05 -9.06
N LYS A 87 9.07 1.93 -8.16
CA LYS A 87 9.76 1.56 -6.91
C LYS A 87 9.10 2.22 -5.72
N MET A 88 7.90 1.77 -5.45
CA MET A 88 7.11 2.26 -4.33
C MET A 88 7.59 1.59 -3.04
N LEU A 89 8.21 2.39 -2.17
CA LEU A 89 8.78 1.90 -0.93
C LEU A 89 7.65 1.53 0.04
N ALA A 90 7.75 0.34 0.62
CA ALA A 90 6.75 -0.13 1.56
C ALA A 90 7.02 0.43 2.95
N TYR A 91 5.98 0.93 3.57
CA TYR A 91 6.00 1.32 4.98
C TYR A 91 4.81 0.67 5.68
N VAL A 92 5.09 -0.35 6.47
CA VAL A 92 4.06 -1.15 7.11
C VAL A 92 3.72 -0.53 8.46
N THR A 93 2.44 -0.22 8.65
CA THR A 93 1.94 0.31 9.92
C THR A 93 1.10 -0.76 10.61
N PRO A 94 0.85 -0.64 11.92
CA PRO A 94 -0.17 -1.46 12.56
C PRO A 94 -1.53 -1.19 11.92
N TYR A 95 -2.46 -2.13 12.09
CA TYR A 95 -3.83 -1.90 11.64
C TYR A 95 -4.35 -0.62 12.28
N ALA A 96 -4.72 0.34 11.45
CA ALA A 96 -5.08 1.66 11.90
C ALA A 96 -6.31 2.14 11.17
N HIS A 97 -6.96 3.15 11.72
CA HIS A 97 -8.09 3.78 11.05
C HIS A 97 -7.62 4.46 9.77
N GLU A 98 -8.48 4.47 8.77
CA GLU A 98 -8.24 5.27 7.58
C GLU A 98 -8.23 6.75 7.95
N VAL A 99 -7.68 7.58 7.06
CA VAL A 99 -7.68 9.03 7.24
C VAL A 99 -9.11 9.53 7.05
N ASP A 100 -9.85 9.60 8.13
CA ASP A 100 -11.24 10.03 8.13
C ASP A 100 -11.45 11.22 9.07
N THR A 101 -10.41 11.69 9.76
CA THR A 101 -10.48 12.83 10.64
C THR A 101 -9.73 14.02 10.06
N LEU A 102 -10.16 15.22 10.46
CA LEU A 102 -9.50 16.43 10.00
C LEU A 102 -8.05 16.52 10.48
N ASP A 103 -7.78 16.02 11.69
CA ASP A 103 -6.43 16.05 12.25
C ASP A 103 -5.47 15.19 11.44
N ASP A 104 -5.89 13.99 11.05
CA ASP A 104 -5.08 13.12 10.21
C ASP A 104 -4.81 13.76 8.85
N PHE A 105 -5.82 14.41 8.29
CA PHE A 105 -5.68 15.10 7.02
C PHE A 105 -4.66 16.25 7.12
N LYS A 106 -4.70 17.02 8.19
CA LYS A 106 -3.74 18.10 8.43
C LYS A 106 -2.30 17.58 8.53
N ILE A 107 -2.11 16.43 9.16
CA ILE A 107 -0.79 15.80 9.24
C ILE A 107 -0.26 15.46 7.84
N LEU A 108 -1.10 14.88 7.00
CA LEU A 108 -0.71 14.54 5.64
C LEU A 108 -0.39 15.78 4.80
N GLU A 109 -1.15 16.84 4.96
CA GLU A 109 -0.84 18.11 4.28
C GLU A 109 0.52 18.67 4.71
N ALA A 110 0.83 18.62 6.00
CA ALA A 110 2.11 19.08 6.50
C ALA A 110 3.28 18.31 5.89
N ILE A 111 3.15 16.98 5.74
CA ILE A 111 4.16 16.16 5.08
C ILE A 111 4.33 16.58 3.63
N ASN A 112 3.23 16.77 2.92
CA ASN A 112 3.26 17.17 1.51
C ASN A 112 3.93 18.54 1.33
N ASP A 113 3.63 19.48 2.20
CA ASP A 113 4.24 20.82 2.16
C ASP A 113 5.75 20.74 2.40
N ASN A 114 6.19 19.94 3.35
CA ASN A 114 7.61 19.75 3.62
C ASN A 114 8.33 19.11 2.43
N ASN A 115 7.67 18.23 1.70
CA ASN A 115 8.26 17.57 0.53
C ASN A 115 8.31 18.47 -0.71
N ARG A 116 7.57 19.56 -0.72
CA ARG A 116 7.61 20.52 -1.81
C ARG A 116 8.78 21.51 -1.69
N ALA A 117 9.27 21.68 -0.51
CA ALA A 117 10.42 22.54 -0.26
C ALA A 117 11.78 21.85 -0.57
#